data_9710a5a18fcb1c1c11cf47738a9e7c3a
#
_entry.id   9710a5a18fcb1c1c11cf47738a9e7c3a
#
_cell.length_a   1.000
_cell.length_b   1.000
_cell.length_c   1.000
_cell.angle_alpha   90.00
_cell.angle_beta   90.00
_cell.angle_gamma   90.00
#
_symmetry.space_group_name_H-M   'P 1'
#
loop_
_entity.id
_entity.type
_entity.pdbx_description
1 polymer ?
#
loop_
_entity_poly.entity_id
_entity_poly.type
_entity_poly.pdbx_seq_one_letter_code
_entity_poly.pdbx_strand_id
1 'polypeptide(L)'
;MKIGLTGTISCGKTTLVNELAKLEQFKEYKTATERSKYLRDQGISLNTDSTLKGQLVFAAERSLELMNENIITDRTCFDVCAFTLSSQTISQRQKELYTNLVMELRDDYDLIIYVSPKGVEIENNGVRETNSDYRDKIDYTINEMLNEYPPKHLLKIEGTIEQRISQIEQYLLAHFKN
;
A
#
# COMPACT_ATOMS: atom_id res chain seq x y z
N MET A 1 6.97 4.77 -15.22
CA MET A 1 6.00 3.76 -14.71
C MET A 1 5.74 4.00 -13.22
N LYS A 2 4.51 3.87 -12.77
CA LYS A 2 4.07 4.04 -11.38
C LYS A 2 3.71 2.69 -10.78
N ILE A 3 4.52 2.21 -9.84
CA ILE A 3 4.38 0.90 -9.21
C ILE A 3 3.96 1.10 -7.76
N GLY A 4 2.81 0.54 -7.37
CA GLY A 4 2.32 0.61 -6.00
C GLY A 4 2.36 -0.74 -5.30
N LEU A 5 2.96 -0.81 -4.11
CA LEU A 5 2.90 -1.99 -3.26
C LEU A 5 1.75 -1.84 -2.26
N THR A 6 0.83 -2.78 -2.29
CA THR A 6 -0.30 -2.86 -1.34
C THR A 6 -0.25 -4.15 -0.52
N GLY A 7 -0.90 -4.15 0.62
CA GLY A 7 -0.96 -5.29 1.53
C GLY A 7 -1.05 -4.86 2.98
N THR A 8 -1.38 -5.78 3.85
CA THR A 8 -1.59 -5.52 5.28
C THR A 8 -0.33 -5.05 6.00
N ILE A 9 -0.44 -4.72 7.28
CA ILE A 9 0.70 -4.34 8.13
C ILE A 9 1.70 -5.50 8.24
N SER A 10 3.00 -5.18 8.39
CA SER A 10 4.09 -6.16 8.57
C SER A 10 4.14 -7.28 7.51
N CYS A 11 3.78 -7.01 6.26
CA CYS A 11 3.94 -7.99 5.17
C CYS A 11 5.26 -7.81 4.37
N GLY A 12 6.12 -6.86 4.77
CA GLY A 12 7.44 -6.65 4.18
C GLY A 12 7.50 -5.67 3.00
N LYS A 13 6.46 -4.81 2.79
CA LYS A 13 6.42 -3.83 1.70
C LYS A 13 7.62 -2.88 1.71
N THR A 14 7.92 -2.25 2.84
CA THR A 14 9.02 -1.29 2.99
C THR A 14 10.36 -1.94 2.65
N THR A 15 10.60 -3.16 3.14
CA THR A 15 11.80 -3.92 2.82
C THR A 15 11.89 -4.17 1.32
N LEU A 16 10.78 -4.59 0.71
CA LEU A 16 10.74 -4.87 -0.73
C LEU A 16 10.98 -3.61 -1.58
N VAL A 17 10.39 -2.45 -1.23
CA VAL A 17 10.66 -1.17 -1.90
C VAL A 17 12.16 -0.84 -1.85
N ASN A 18 12.78 -0.99 -0.67
CA ASN A 18 14.21 -0.71 -0.51
C ASN A 18 15.10 -1.67 -1.31
N GLU A 19 14.72 -2.93 -1.45
CA GLU A 19 15.48 -3.88 -2.27
C GLU A 19 15.27 -3.63 -3.78
N LEU A 20 14.04 -3.34 -4.22
CA LEU A 20 13.76 -2.96 -5.61
C LEU A 20 14.56 -1.72 -6.04
N ALA A 21 14.67 -0.73 -5.16
CA ALA A 21 15.45 0.50 -5.43
C ALA A 21 16.95 0.26 -5.71
N LYS A 22 17.50 -0.89 -5.32
CA LYS A 22 18.90 -1.26 -5.58
C LYS A 22 19.11 -1.87 -6.98
N LEU A 23 18.03 -2.30 -7.63
CA LEU A 23 18.12 -2.94 -8.94
C LEU A 23 18.37 -1.90 -10.05
N GLU A 24 19.21 -2.26 -11.01
CA GLU A 24 19.61 -1.37 -12.10
C GLU A 24 18.42 -0.75 -12.85
N GLN A 25 17.39 -1.55 -13.10
CA GLN A 25 16.18 -1.14 -13.83
C GLN A 25 15.34 -0.08 -13.09
N PHE A 26 15.56 0.11 -11.77
CA PHE A 26 14.83 1.07 -10.93
C PHE A 26 15.70 2.23 -10.43
N LYS A 27 16.94 2.39 -10.90
CA LYS A 27 17.83 3.47 -10.45
C LYS A 27 17.27 4.88 -10.65
N GLU A 28 16.49 5.07 -11.70
CA GLU A 28 15.86 6.35 -12.03
C GLU A 28 14.47 6.52 -11.37
N TYR A 29 14.03 5.53 -10.60
CA TYR A 29 12.75 5.60 -9.90
C TYR A 29 12.90 6.29 -8.55
N LYS A 30 11.96 7.18 -8.26
CA LYS A 30 11.78 7.66 -6.89
C LYS A 30 11.14 6.56 -6.04
N THR A 31 11.48 6.52 -4.77
CA THR A 31 10.83 5.63 -3.81
C THR A 31 10.10 6.46 -2.75
N ALA A 32 8.85 6.11 -2.50
CA ALA A 32 8.08 6.69 -1.41
C ALA A 32 7.82 5.62 -0.36
N THR A 33 8.46 5.76 0.79
CA THR A 33 8.26 4.86 1.93
C THR A 33 7.15 5.35 2.84
N GLU A 34 6.54 4.44 3.56
CA GLU A 34 5.43 4.70 4.47
C GLU A 34 5.86 5.64 5.62
N ARG A 35 5.07 6.69 5.88
CA ARG A 35 5.38 7.77 6.82
C ARG A 35 4.52 7.78 8.09
N SER A 36 3.83 6.70 8.41
CA SER A 36 2.92 6.65 9.57
C SER A 36 3.57 7.08 10.87
N LYS A 37 4.83 6.72 11.10
CA LYS A 37 5.56 7.14 12.30
C LYS A 37 5.69 8.65 12.38
N TYR A 38 6.15 9.28 11.30
CA TYR A 38 6.26 10.73 11.21
C TYR A 38 4.91 11.41 11.42
N LEU A 39 3.86 10.95 10.75
CA LEU A 39 2.52 11.53 10.86
C LEU A 39 1.91 11.36 12.25
N ARG A 40 2.15 10.22 12.91
CA ARG A 40 1.77 10.03 14.31
C ARG A 40 2.48 11.04 15.23
N ASP A 41 3.77 11.26 15.03
CA ASP A 41 4.55 12.20 15.82
C ASP A 41 4.09 13.66 15.59
N GLN A 42 3.37 13.93 14.49
CA GLN A 42 2.63 15.19 14.22
C GLN A 42 1.20 15.20 14.81
N GLY A 43 0.83 14.18 15.61
CA GLY A 43 -0.48 14.10 16.27
C GLY A 43 -1.59 13.46 15.44
N ILE A 44 -1.28 12.80 14.33
CA ILE A 44 -2.27 12.07 13.53
C ILE A 44 -2.51 10.69 14.16
N SER A 45 -3.77 10.45 14.57
CA SER A 45 -4.19 9.14 15.09
C SER A 45 -4.18 8.09 13.98
N LEU A 46 -3.72 6.87 14.30
CA LEU A 46 -3.56 5.76 13.38
C LEU A 46 -4.52 4.61 13.69
N ASN A 47 -4.56 3.63 12.79
CA ASN A 47 -5.29 2.38 12.92
C ASN A 47 -6.79 2.59 13.22
N THR A 48 -7.35 1.91 14.22
CA THR A 48 -8.76 2.01 14.59
C THR A 48 -9.18 3.41 15.04
N ASP A 49 -8.26 4.19 15.59
CA ASP A 49 -8.51 5.55 16.11
C ASP A 49 -8.28 6.64 15.04
N SER A 50 -7.97 6.23 13.81
CA SER A 50 -7.74 7.17 12.71
C SER A 50 -8.99 8.02 12.42
N THR A 51 -8.78 9.31 12.22
CA THR A 51 -9.83 10.28 11.90
C THR A 51 -9.92 10.54 10.40
N LEU A 52 -11.07 11.04 9.92
CA LEU A 52 -11.22 11.44 8.52
C LEU A 52 -10.13 12.46 8.10
N LYS A 53 -9.84 13.43 8.96
CA LYS A 53 -8.80 14.45 8.69
C LYS A 53 -7.41 13.79 8.52
N GLY A 54 -7.08 12.82 9.38
CA GLY A 54 -5.82 12.06 9.27
C GLY A 54 -5.76 11.25 7.98
N GLN A 55 -6.86 10.57 7.62
CA GLN A 55 -6.91 9.77 6.38
C GLN A 55 -6.83 10.63 5.11
N LEU A 56 -7.38 11.86 5.13
CA LEU A 56 -7.20 12.81 4.03
C LEU A 56 -5.73 13.22 3.84
N VAL A 57 -4.93 13.30 4.91
CA VAL A 57 -3.48 13.54 4.79
C VAL A 57 -2.80 12.37 4.06
N PHE A 58 -3.13 11.12 4.43
CA PHE A 58 -2.58 9.94 3.73
C PHE A 58 -3.00 9.88 2.26
N ALA A 59 -4.25 10.23 1.93
CA ALA A 59 -4.69 10.30 0.54
C ALA A 59 -3.95 11.39 -0.24
N ALA A 60 -3.74 12.56 0.36
CA ALA A 60 -2.98 13.65 -0.25
C ALA A 60 -1.51 13.26 -0.52
N GLU A 61 -0.88 12.50 0.38
CA GLU A 61 0.46 11.95 0.14
C GLU A 61 0.47 11.00 -1.06
N ARG A 62 -0.52 10.10 -1.19
CA ARG A 62 -0.64 9.21 -2.37
C ARG A 62 -0.81 10.01 -3.67
N SER A 63 -1.67 11.04 -3.66
CA SER A 63 -1.84 11.91 -4.83
C SER A 63 -0.54 12.61 -5.21
N LEU A 64 0.20 13.14 -4.22
CA LEU A 64 1.48 13.82 -4.46
C LEU A 64 2.53 12.86 -5.03
N GLU A 65 2.62 11.66 -4.52
CA GLU A 65 3.55 10.64 -5.02
C GLU A 65 3.27 10.31 -6.48
N LEU A 66 2.00 10.18 -6.85
CA LEU A 66 1.57 9.85 -8.21
C LEU A 66 1.78 10.98 -9.24
N MET A 67 2.21 12.18 -8.81
CA MET A 67 2.69 13.23 -9.73
C MET A 67 4.05 12.87 -10.37
N ASN A 68 4.77 11.88 -9.84
CA ASN A 68 6.03 11.42 -10.43
C ASN A 68 5.78 10.37 -11.50
N GLU A 69 6.51 10.46 -12.62
CA GLU A 69 6.37 9.51 -13.74
C GLU A 69 6.96 8.13 -13.41
N ASN A 70 8.11 8.10 -12.71
CA ASN A 70 8.79 6.87 -12.32
C ASN A 70 8.87 6.81 -10.78
N ILE A 71 8.02 5.98 -10.18
CA ILE A 71 7.93 5.86 -8.74
C ILE A 71 7.56 4.45 -8.29
N ILE A 72 8.13 4.03 -7.14
CA ILE A 72 7.70 2.85 -6.39
C ILE A 72 7.19 3.32 -5.04
N THR A 73 5.92 3.04 -4.73
CA THR A 73 5.28 3.48 -3.48
C THR A 73 5.08 2.32 -2.51
N ASP A 74 5.43 2.54 -1.23
CA ASP A 74 5.03 1.67 -0.11
C ASP A 74 3.67 2.14 0.39
N ARG A 75 2.63 1.46 0.01
CA ARG A 75 1.19 1.73 0.12
C ARG A 75 0.60 2.43 -1.10
N THR A 76 -0.67 2.19 -1.28
CA THR A 76 -1.48 2.66 -2.40
C THR A 76 -2.81 3.22 -1.91
N CYS A 77 -3.70 3.63 -2.83
CA CYS A 77 -5.09 3.98 -2.52
C CYS A 77 -5.83 2.85 -1.80
N PHE A 78 -5.55 1.57 -2.13
CA PHE A 78 -6.15 0.42 -1.47
C PHE A 78 -5.84 0.37 0.03
N ASP A 79 -4.57 0.61 0.41
CA ASP A 79 -4.15 0.63 1.82
C ASP A 79 -4.89 1.74 2.60
N VAL A 80 -4.88 2.97 2.10
CA VAL A 80 -5.50 4.09 2.83
C VAL A 80 -7.02 3.94 2.92
N CYS A 81 -7.67 3.38 1.92
CA CYS A 81 -9.10 3.04 1.99
C CYS A 81 -9.37 1.92 3.00
N ALA A 82 -8.59 0.84 3.02
CA ALA A 82 -8.75 -0.26 3.97
C ALA A 82 -8.61 0.22 5.43
N PHE A 83 -7.63 1.08 5.72
CA PHE A 83 -7.50 1.69 7.04
C PHE A 83 -8.67 2.62 7.38
N THR A 84 -9.17 3.40 6.42
CA THR A 84 -10.35 4.25 6.60
C THR A 84 -11.58 3.42 6.94
N LEU A 85 -11.83 2.34 6.19
CA LEU A 85 -12.95 1.42 6.43
C LEU A 85 -12.87 0.74 7.79
N SER A 86 -11.66 0.47 8.29
CA SER A 86 -11.42 -0.16 9.60
C SER A 86 -11.49 0.80 10.78
N SER A 87 -11.52 2.12 10.56
CA SER A 87 -11.62 3.13 11.61
C SER A 87 -12.93 3.03 12.39
N GLN A 88 -12.86 3.25 13.71
CA GLN A 88 -14.03 3.32 14.60
C GLN A 88 -14.56 4.77 14.77
N THR A 89 -13.78 5.77 14.40
CA THR A 89 -14.12 7.19 14.57
C THR A 89 -14.76 7.84 13.34
N ILE A 90 -14.64 7.21 12.17
CA ILE A 90 -15.15 7.72 10.89
C ILE A 90 -16.54 7.14 10.65
N SER A 91 -17.53 8.01 10.39
CA SER A 91 -18.90 7.57 10.10
C SER A 91 -18.99 6.78 8.78
N GLN A 92 -20.00 5.92 8.64
CA GLN A 92 -20.19 5.10 7.45
C GLN A 92 -20.29 5.96 6.17
N ARG A 93 -21.05 7.06 6.21
CA ARG A 93 -21.16 8.00 5.10
C ARG A 93 -19.81 8.61 4.70
N GLN A 94 -18.97 8.96 5.68
CA GLN A 94 -17.64 9.51 5.40
C GLN A 94 -16.72 8.45 4.78
N LYS A 95 -16.79 7.21 5.24
CA LYS A 95 -16.05 6.07 4.66
C LYS A 95 -16.39 5.86 3.20
N GLU A 96 -17.67 5.84 2.86
CA GLU A 96 -18.16 5.68 1.48
C GLU A 96 -17.66 6.83 0.57
N LEU A 97 -17.86 8.08 0.99
CA LEU A 97 -17.39 9.24 0.23
C LEU A 97 -15.88 9.24 0.03
N TYR A 98 -15.13 8.92 1.08
CA TYR A 98 -13.67 8.83 1.04
C TYR A 98 -13.22 7.73 0.09
N THR A 99 -13.76 6.52 0.22
CA THR A 99 -13.40 5.37 -0.61
C THR A 99 -13.70 5.66 -2.09
N ASN A 100 -14.88 6.17 -2.40
CA ASN A 100 -15.25 6.51 -3.78
C ASN A 100 -14.27 7.53 -4.41
N LEU A 101 -13.88 8.57 -3.65
CA LEU A 101 -12.96 9.57 -4.15
C LEU A 101 -11.52 9.03 -4.29
N VAL A 102 -11.02 8.33 -3.28
CA VAL A 102 -9.62 7.91 -3.24
C VAL A 102 -9.34 6.74 -4.18
N MET A 103 -10.34 5.90 -4.44
CA MET A 103 -10.20 4.78 -5.38
C MET A 103 -10.05 5.23 -6.84
N GLU A 104 -10.42 6.47 -7.19
CA GLU A 104 -10.11 7.03 -8.52
C GLU A 104 -8.60 7.08 -8.80
N LEU A 105 -7.76 7.16 -7.76
CA LEU A 105 -6.29 7.13 -7.90
C LEU A 105 -5.74 5.77 -8.38
N ARG A 106 -6.54 4.68 -8.34
CA ARG A 106 -6.09 3.36 -8.78
C ARG A 106 -5.66 3.34 -10.25
N ASP A 107 -6.31 4.16 -11.07
CA ASP A 107 -6.06 4.22 -12.52
C ASP A 107 -4.75 4.96 -12.88
N ASP A 108 -4.17 5.66 -11.92
CA ASP A 108 -2.86 6.31 -12.05
C ASP A 108 -1.70 5.33 -11.87
N TYR A 109 -1.92 4.15 -11.27
CA TYR A 109 -0.89 3.11 -11.18
C TYR A 109 -0.81 2.30 -12.46
N ASP A 110 0.40 2.09 -12.97
CA ASP A 110 0.65 1.14 -14.06
C ASP A 110 0.65 -0.30 -13.55
N LEU A 111 1.13 -0.52 -12.33
CA LEU A 111 1.16 -1.85 -11.68
C LEU A 111 0.88 -1.73 -10.18
N ILE A 112 -0.08 -2.51 -9.72
CA ILE A 112 -0.29 -2.76 -8.28
C ILE A 112 0.28 -4.13 -7.93
N ILE A 113 1.12 -4.17 -6.90
CA ILE A 113 1.72 -5.40 -6.36
C ILE A 113 1.11 -5.67 -4.98
N TYR A 114 0.29 -6.69 -4.88
CA TYR A 114 -0.19 -7.18 -3.59
C TYR A 114 0.87 -8.07 -2.94
N VAL A 115 1.33 -7.66 -1.76
CA VAL A 115 2.36 -8.35 -0.98
C VAL A 115 1.68 -9.21 0.10
N SER A 116 1.66 -10.52 -0.11
CA SER A 116 1.03 -11.47 0.81
C SER A 116 1.72 -11.45 2.19
N PRO A 117 0.94 -11.44 3.29
CA PRO A 117 1.49 -11.55 4.64
C PRO A 117 1.92 -12.98 5.02
N LYS A 118 1.65 -13.97 4.17
CA LYS A 118 1.89 -15.38 4.46
C LYS A 118 3.37 -15.65 4.74
N GLY A 119 3.65 -16.27 5.88
CA GLY A 119 5.01 -16.61 6.31
C GLY A 119 5.82 -15.43 6.83
N VAL A 120 5.21 -14.26 7.06
CA VAL A 120 5.88 -13.09 7.64
C VAL A 120 5.31 -12.81 9.03
N GLU A 121 6.19 -12.77 10.04
CA GLU A 121 5.82 -12.45 11.41
C GLU A 121 5.45 -10.96 11.56
N ILE A 122 4.60 -10.67 12.56
CA ILE A 122 4.22 -9.30 12.87
C ILE A 122 5.35 -8.63 13.66
N GLU A 123 5.95 -7.58 13.09
CA GLU A 123 6.96 -6.79 13.77
C GLU A 123 6.34 -5.73 14.67
N ASN A 124 6.77 -5.67 15.94
CA ASN A 124 6.43 -4.59 16.85
C ASN A 124 7.46 -3.46 16.71
N ASN A 125 7.10 -2.39 15.99
CA ASN A 125 7.92 -1.19 15.85
C ASN A 125 7.38 0.02 16.66
N GLY A 126 6.47 -0.23 17.63
CA GLY A 126 5.85 0.80 18.47
C GLY A 126 4.81 1.69 17.80
N VAL A 127 4.53 1.47 16.52
CA VAL A 127 3.51 2.20 15.73
C VAL A 127 2.46 1.24 15.18
N ARG A 128 2.91 0.03 14.83
CA ARG A 128 2.06 -0.98 14.21
C ARG A 128 1.18 -1.63 15.27
N GLU A 129 -0.08 -1.80 14.91
CA GLU A 129 -0.97 -2.71 15.62
C GLU A 129 -0.39 -4.13 15.55
N THR A 130 -0.18 -4.77 16.70
CA THR A 130 0.37 -6.13 16.79
C THR A 130 -0.73 -7.19 16.88
N ASN A 131 -2.00 -6.77 16.86
CA ASN A 131 -3.14 -7.67 16.88
C ASN A 131 -3.27 -8.39 15.52
N SER A 132 -3.19 -9.72 15.54
CA SER A 132 -3.35 -10.57 14.36
C SER A 132 -4.72 -10.37 13.69
N ASP A 133 -5.79 -10.25 14.46
CA ASP A 133 -7.15 -10.09 13.94
C ASP A 133 -7.30 -8.78 13.17
N TYR A 134 -6.63 -7.72 13.62
CA TYR A 134 -6.60 -6.44 12.91
C TYR A 134 -5.82 -6.56 11.60
N ARG A 135 -4.67 -7.24 11.62
CA ARG A 135 -3.87 -7.53 10.43
C ARG A 135 -4.69 -8.30 9.38
N ASP A 136 -5.35 -9.37 9.81
CA ASP A 136 -6.17 -10.22 8.95
C ASP A 136 -7.39 -9.46 8.40
N LYS A 137 -8.01 -8.61 9.22
CA LYS A 137 -9.10 -7.73 8.78
C LYS A 137 -8.66 -6.76 7.69
N ILE A 138 -7.50 -6.10 7.86
CA ILE A 138 -6.95 -5.20 6.85
C ILE A 138 -6.61 -5.97 5.57
N ASP A 139 -6.01 -7.14 5.70
CA ASP A 139 -5.67 -7.99 4.57
C ASP A 139 -6.90 -8.44 3.78
N TYR A 140 -7.93 -8.90 4.48
CA TYR A 140 -9.22 -9.25 3.90
C TYR A 140 -9.83 -8.04 3.16
N THR A 141 -9.87 -6.89 3.80
CA THR A 141 -10.45 -5.66 3.21
C THR A 141 -9.71 -5.26 1.93
N ILE A 142 -8.37 -5.31 1.91
CA ILE A 142 -7.58 -5.00 0.70
C ILE A 142 -7.91 -5.99 -0.42
N ASN A 143 -8.00 -7.29 -0.12
CA ASN A 143 -8.32 -8.29 -1.14
C ASN A 143 -9.73 -8.12 -1.71
N GLU A 144 -10.74 -7.82 -0.88
CA GLU A 144 -12.09 -7.49 -1.34
C GLU A 144 -12.09 -6.27 -2.26
N MET A 145 -11.35 -5.21 -1.87
CA MET A 145 -11.24 -4.00 -2.68
C MET A 145 -10.52 -4.25 -4.02
N LEU A 146 -9.48 -5.07 -4.03
CA LEU A 146 -8.79 -5.45 -5.28
C LEU A 146 -9.71 -6.22 -6.24
N ASN A 147 -10.68 -6.97 -5.72
CA ASN A 147 -11.68 -7.67 -6.52
C ASN A 147 -12.80 -6.71 -7.01
N GLU A 148 -13.25 -5.79 -6.15
CA GLU A 148 -14.32 -4.82 -6.47
C GLU A 148 -13.82 -3.71 -7.41
N TYR A 149 -12.57 -3.26 -7.23
CA TYR A 149 -11.93 -2.19 -7.99
C TYR A 149 -10.65 -2.71 -8.67
N PRO A 150 -10.74 -3.59 -9.68
CA PRO A 150 -9.55 -4.19 -10.27
C PRO A 150 -8.65 -3.13 -10.91
N PRO A 151 -7.33 -3.10 -10.57
CA PRO A 151 -6.37 -2.20 -11.22
C PRO A 151 -6.03 -2.71 -12.63
N LYS A 152 -5.39 -1.83 -13.45
CA LYS A 152 -4.96 -2.18 -14.83
C LYS A 152 -4.08 -3.44 -14.84
N HIS A 153 -3.09 -3.49 -13.97
CA HIS A 153 -2.24 -4.65 -13.75
C HIS A 153 -2.15 -4.96 -12.26
N LEU A 154 -2.41 -6.21 -11.90
CA LEU A 154 -2.29 -6.74 -10.54
C LEU A 154 -1.35 -7.93 -10.52
N LEU A 155 -0.30 -7.83 -9.71
CA LEU A 155 0.59 -8.94 -9.39
C LEU A 155 0.44 -9.31 -7.91
N LYS A 156 0.13 -10.56 -7.60
CA LYS A 156 0.13 -11.07 -6.22
C LYS A 156 1.41 -11.86 -5.99
N ILE A 157 2.18 -11.49 -4.94
CA ILE A 157 3.48 -12.10 -4.62
C ILE A 157 3.52 -12.65 -3.20
N GLU A 158 4.28 -13.73 -3.02
CA GLU A 158 4.55 -14.35 -1.72
C GLU A 158 5.96 -14.96 -1.66
N GLY A 159 6.38 -15.42 -0.48
CA GLY A 159 7.67 -16.07 -0.28
C GLY A 159 8.76 -15.17 0.26
N THR A 160 10.04 -15.58 0.08
CA THR A 160 11.21 -14.80 0.51
C THR A 160 11.37 -13.53 -0.32
N ILE A 161 12.24 -12.62 0.13
CA ILE A 161 12.48 -11.36 -0.60
C ILE A 161 13.00 -11.62 -2.03
N GLU A 162 13.88 -12.60 -2.19
CA GLU A 162 14.46 -12.99 -3.48
C GLU A 162 13.39 -13.56 -4.41
N GLN A 163 12.48 -14.40 -3.87
CA GLN A 163 11.38 -14.97 -4.63
C GLN A 163 10.41 -13.87 -5.08
N ARG A 164 10.09 -12.91 -4.20
CA ARG A 164 9.23 -11.76 -4.53
C ARG A 164 9.84 -10.89 -5.63
N ILE A 165 11.14 -10.59 -5.54
CA ILE A 165 11.86 -9.84 -6.58
C ILE A 165 11.79 -10.58 -7.90
N SER A 166 12.10 -11.89 -7.92
CA SER A 166 12.04 -12.70 -9.13
C SER A 166 10.65 -12.71 -9.77
N GLN A 167 9.57 -12.80 -8.97
CA GLN A 167 8.18 -12.73 -9.46
C GLN A 167 7.89 -11.38 -10.11
N ILE A 168 8.38 -10.27 -9.52
CA ILE A 168 8.21 -8.91 -10.08
C ILE A 168 8.96 -8.78 -11.39
N GLU A 169 10.23 -9.19 -11.46
CA GLU A 169 11.04 -9.11 -12.68
C GLU A 169 10.43 -9.92 -13.83
N GLN A 170 9.99 -11.14 -13.55
CA GLN A 170 9.31 -11.98 -14.53
C GLN A 170 8.02 -11.33 -15.05
N TYR A 171 7.22 -10.75 -14.15
CA TYR A 171 5.98 -10.07 -14.54
C TYR A 171 6.26 -8.85 -15.41
N LEU A 172 7.22 -8.02 -15.02
CA LEU A 172 7.62 -6.82 -15.80
C LEU A 172 8.13 -7.21 -17.19
N LEU A 173 8.95 -8.26 -17.27
CA LEU A 173 9.44 -8.78 -18.54
C LEU A 173 8.31 -9.28 -19.46
N ALA A 174 7.25 -9.85 -18.89
CA ALA A 174 6.15 -10.40 -19.67
C ALA A 174 5.14 -9.33 -20.12
N HIS A 175 4.91 -8.27 -19.34
CA HIS A 175 3.78 -7.34 -19.57
C HIS A 175 4.20 -5.91 -19.93
N PHE A 176 5.47 -5.52 -19.69
CA PHE A 176 5.97 -4.15 -19.88
C PHE A 176 7.24 -4.09 -20.76
N LYS A 177 7.55 -5.16 -21.49
CA LYS A 177 8.61 -5.10 -22.49
C LYS A 177 8.20 -4.20 -23.65
N ASN A 178 9.02 -3.19 -23.92
CA ASN A 178 9.19 -2.59 -25.25
C ASN A 178 10.27 -3.33 -26.02
#